data_431e8e56c05bf73950ee1cb5969cff8f
#
_entry.id   431e8e56c05bf73950ee1cb5969cff8f
#
_cell.length_a   1.000
_cell.length_b   1.000
_cell.length_c   1.000
_cell.angle_alpha   90.00
_cell.angle_beta   90.00
_cell.angle_gamma   90.00
#
_symmetry.space_group_name_H-M   'P 1'
#
loop_
_entity.id
_entity.type
_entity.pdbx_description
1 polymer ?
#
loop_
_entity_poly.entity_id
_entity_poly.type
_entity_poly.pdbx_seq_one_letter_code
_entity_poly.pdbx_strand_id
1 'polypeptide(L)'
;MKSPDSERENSPSARVLALFPGALGDFVCFLPALRALSERGKVDLLLARSEYAALAPPNVTTRSLERYEISRLFVVGSEGEQAIRRFFAPYESIYSWMGSGEEGFIRRLRAAAGGKVEFFPFRSSDSRMHMSDYYLTCVAGPASQKSAAAVRLQPEDILWAAEFAEGRGLGDRRILVLAPGSGAREKNWPVEFFLEVSRWWRCETGGQVLVVYGPAEEERLGEPGRWDGAIQVRGLSLGKVAALLSRCDLYLGNDSGLTHLAGALGIETIALFGPTDAAQWAPRGRSVTVLSRKVECSPCSSSMMKRCVHRKCLTALSPDAVTGVIRELVGPGRSRNRNYSLSDDRP
;
A
#
# COMPACT_ATOMS: atom_id res chain seq x y z
N MET A 1 -54.76 22.29 2.24
CA MET A 1 -53.67 21.82 3.09
C MET A 1 -52.64 21.21 2.16
N LYS A 2 -51.56 21.96 1.87
CA LYS A 2 -50.42 21.43 1.13
C LYS A 2 -49.40 21.00 2.15
N SER A 3 -48.92 19.74 2.06
CA SER A 3 -47.87 19.15 2.89
C SER A 3 -46.53 19.87 2.66
N PRO A 4 -45.74 20.13 3.70
CA PRO A 4 -44.40 20.65 3.57
C PRO A 4 -43.41 19.46 3.52
N ASP A 5 -43.24 18.88 2.35
CA ASP A 5 -42.17 17.92 2.10
C ASP A 5 -41.48 18.34 0.81
N SER A 6 -40.29 18.84 0.95
CA SER A 6 -39.20 18.87 -0.04
C SER A 6 -38.41 20.17 -0.01
N GLU A 7 -37.55 20.32 0.95
CA GLU A 7 -36.31 21.11 0.81
C GLU A 7 -35.29 20.54 1.80
N ARG A 8 -34.79 19.30 1.53
CA ARG A 8 -33.46 18.98 1.96
C ARG A 8 -32.51 19.74 1.07
N GLU A 9 -32.29 20.99 1.44
CA GLU A 9 -31.24 21.84 0.87
C GLU A 9 -29.95 21.04 0.82
N ASN A 10 -29.39 21.00 -0.38
CA ASN A 10 -28.09 20.49 -0.76
C ASN A 10 -27.01 21.33 -0.05
N SER A 11 -26.82 21.12 1.25
CA SER A 11 -25.68 21.72 1.96
C SER A 11 -24.42 21.33 1.19
N PRO A 12 -23.56 22.28 0.80
CA PRO A 12 -22.32 21.96 0.08
C PRO A 12 -21.54 20.95 0.92
N SER A 13 -21.35 19.74 0.37
CA SER A 13 -20.65 18.68 1.10
C SER A 13 -19.30 19.19 1.56
N ALA A 14 -19.00 19.04 2.84
CA ALA A 14 -17.75 19.47 3.45
C ALA A 14 -16.54 19.07 2.59
N ARG A 15 -15.64 20.02 2.31
CA ARG A 15 -14.47 19.78 1.50
C ARG A 15 -13.25 19.61 2.39
N VAL A 16 -12.67 18.42 2.34
CA VAL A 16 -11.53 18.02 3.16
C VAL A 16 -10.26 17.94 2.30
N LEU A 17 -9.15 18.41 2.83
CA LEU A 17 -7.83 18.21 2.24
C LEU A 17 -6.99 17.29 3.13
N ALA A 18 -6.36 16.28 2.53
CA ALA A 18 -5.36 15.44 3.18
C ALA A 18 -3.98 15.59 2.52
N LEU A 19 -2.94 15.78 3.31
CA LEU A 19 -1.54 15.86 2.89
C LEU A 19 -0.81 14.60 3.37
N PHE A 20 -0.53 13.65 2.45
CA PHE A 20 0.04 12.35 2.80
C PHE A 20 1.32 12.04 2.00
N PRO A 21 2.51 12.13 2.62
CA PRO A 21 3.80 11.97 1.94
C PRO A 21 4.30 10.51 1.87
N GLY A 22 3.49 9.53 2.27
CA GLY A 22 3.91 8.14 2.45
C GLY A 22 4.26 7.41 1.17
N ALA A 23 5.12 6.38 1.29
CA ALA A 23 5.37 5.40 0.24
C ALA A 23 4.17 4.44 0.09
N LEU A 24 4.21 3.53 -0.90
CA LEU A 24 3.09 2.63 -1.21
C LEU A 24 2.57 1.84 0.00
N GLY A 25 3.47 1.26 0.82
CA GLY A 25 3.05 0.52 2.02
C GLY A 25 2.36 1.41 3.06
N ASP A 26 2.90 2.62 3.29
CA ASP A 26 2.28 3.62 4.16
C ASP A 26 0.90 4.03 3.60
N PHE A 27 0.81 4.20 2.27
CA PHE A 27 -0.45 4.58 1.62
C PHE A 27 -1.53 3.49 1.74
N VAL A 28 -1.17 2.22 1.58
CA VAL A 28 -2.12 1.11 1.80
C VAL A 28 -2.57 1.08 3.27
N CYS A 29 -1.66 1.30 4.22
CA CYS A 29 -2.03 1.45 5.64
C CYS A 29 -2.93 2.68 5.90
N PHE A 30 -2.84 3.71 5.08
CA PHE A 30 -3.66 4.93 5.20
C PHE A 30 -5.07 4.78 4.59
N LEU A 31 -5.32 3.83 3.70
CA LEU A 31 -6.61 3.67 3.01
C LEU A 31 -7.83 3.62 3.96
N PRO A 32 -7.80 2.95 5.13
CA PRO A 32 -8.92 3.00 6.08
C PRO A 32 -9.21 4.41 6.60
N ALA A 33 -8.18 5.20 6.88
CA ALA A 33 -8.33 6.59 7.31
C ALA A 33 -8.89 7.46 6.17
N LEU A 34 -8.38 7.26 4.95
CA LEU A 34 -8.86 7.96 3.76
C LEU A 34 -10.33 7.66 3.48
N ARG A 35 -10.76 6.41 3.64
CA ARG A 35 -12.17 6.01 3.54
C ARG A 35 -13.02 6.72 4.59
N ALA A 36 -12.61 6.73 5.84
CA ALA A 36 -13.32 7.43 6.92
C ALA A 36 -13.44 8.94 6.66
N LEU A 37 -12.43 9.57 6.05
CA LEU A 37 -12.52 10.96 5.60
C LEU A 37 -13.52 11.12 4.46
N SER A 38 -13.52 10.22 3.49
CA SER A 38 -14.39 10.29 2.30
C SER A 38 -15.87 10.04 2.60
N GLU A 39 -16.18 9.42 3.73
CA GLU A 39 -17.55 9.24 4.24
C GLU A 39 -18.12 10.55 4.82
N ARG A 40 -17.26 11.53 5.17
CA ARG A 40 -17.66 12.82 5.73
C ARG A 40 -17.87 13.92 4.69
N GLY A 41 -17.31 13.76 3.50
CA GLY A 41 -17.42 14.75 2.44
C GLY A 41 -16.50 14.49 1.26
N LYS A 42 -16.35 15.50 0.41
CA LYS A 42 -15.41 15.44 -0.72
C LYS A 42 -13.98 15.58 -0.23
N VAL A 43 -13.13 14.65 -0.59
CA VAL A 43 -11.71 14.65 -0.19
C VAL A 43 -10.82 14.95 -1.39
N ASP A 44 -9.99 15.99 -1.24
CA ASP A 44 -8.81 16.19 -2.07
C ASP A 44 -7.61 15.61 -1.32
N LEU A 45 -6.86 14.72 -1.97
CA LEU A 45 -5.69 14.06 -1.39
C LEU A 45 -4.44 14.46 -2.14
N LEU A 46 -3.48 15.06 -1.45
CA LEU A 46 -2.15 15.31 -2.01
C LEU A 46 -1.20 14.16 -1.66
N LEU A 47 -0.64 13.53 -2.71
CA LEU A 47 0.20 12.35 -2.65
C LEU A 47 1.63 12.64 -3.09
N ALA A 48 2.59 11.92 -2.50
CA ALA A 48 3.97 11.96 -2.93
C ALA A 48 4.17 11.35 -4.34
N ARG A 49 3.31 10.39 -4.74
CA ARG A 49 3.40 9.67 -6.00
C ARG A 49 2.02 9.58 -6.62
N SER A 50 1.88 10.09 -7.83
CA SER A 50 0.59 10.14 -8.56
C SER A 50 0.02 8.76 -8.91
N GLU A 51 0.87 7.74 -9.06
CA GLU A 51 0.44 6.38 -9.36
C GLU A 51 -0.44 5.76 -8.26
N TYR A 52 -0.39 6.25 -7.01
CA TYR A 52 -1.25 5.75 -5.94
C TYR A 52 -2.73 6.13 -6.12
N ALA A 53 -3.02 7.05 -7.02
CA ALA A 53 -4.39 7.39 -7.42
C ALA A 53 -5.20 6.17 -7.84
N ALA A 54 -4.56 5.18 -8.47
CA ALA A 54 -5.20 3.93 -8.90
C ALA A 54 -5.80 3.09 -7.74
N LEU A 55 -5.36 3.35 -6.50
CA LEU A 55 -5.83 2.63 -5.32
C LEU A 55 -6.76 3.47 -4.44
N ALA A 56 -6.94 4.75 -4.74
CA ALA A 56 -7.77 5.66 -3.96
C ALA A 56 -9.27 5.34 -4.14
N PRO A 57 -10.11 5.60 -3.12
CA PRO A 57 -11.55 5.51 -3.28
C PRO A 57 -12.08 6.42 -4.41
N PRO A 58 -13.16 6.05 -5.13
CA PRO A 58 -13.62 6.76 -6.32
C PRO A 58 -14.10 8.20 -6.06
N ASN A 59 -14.49 8.51 -4.82
CA ASN A 59 -14.92 9.85 -4.40
C ASN A 59 -13.79 10.73 -3.86
N VAL A 60 -12.53 10.29 -3.99
CA VAL A 60 -11.33 11.03 -3.59
C VAL A 60 -10.65 11.59 -4.83
N THR A 61 -10.45 12.91 -4.87
CA THR A 61 -9.66 13.57 -5.91
C THR A 61 -8.19 13.59 -5.50
N THR A 62 -7.33 12.94 -6.29
CA THR A 62 -5.89 12.88 -6.01
C THR A 62 -5.11 13.93 -6.79
N ARG A 63 -4.07 14.49 -6.17
CA ARG A 63 -3.14 15.45 -6.77
C ARG A 63 -1.73 15.22 -6.24
N SER A 64 -0.72 15.77 -6.90
CA SER A 64 0.66 15.70 -6.44
C SER A 64 0.92 16.65 -5.25
N LEU A 65 1.75 16.21 -4.30
CA LEU A 65 2.36 17.08 -3.27
C LEU A 65 3.41 18.02 -3.85
N GLU A 66 3.97 17.71 -5.02
CA GLU A 66 4.94 18.54 -5.75
C GLU A 66 4.23 19.73 -6.40
N ARG A 67 3.73 20.63 -5.56
CA ARG A 67 3.01 21.83 -5.98
C ARG A 67 3.69 23.08 -5.42
N TYR A 68 3.57 24.17 -6.15
CA TYR A 68 4.07 25.47 -5.73
C TYR A 68 3.56 25.86 -4.34
N GLU A 69 2.26 25.72 -4.10
CA GLU A 69 1.59 26.10 -2.86
C GLU A 69 2.11 25.32 -1.65
N ILE A 70 2.50 24.05 -1.86
CA ILE A 70 3.08 23.20 -0.81
C ILE A 70 4.55 23.52 -0.59
N SER A 71 5.34 23.66 -1.66
CA SER A 71 6.78 23.96 -1.55
C SER A 71 7.03 25.31 -0.87
N ARG A 72 6.20 26.31 -1.12
CA ARG A 72 6.27 27.64 -0.48
C ARG A 72 6.03 27.62 1.02
N LEU A 73 5.33 26.60 1.54
CA LEU A 73 5.15 26.43 2.99
C LEU A 73 6.46 26.13 3.74
N PHE A 74 7.51 25.68 3.04
CA PHE A 74 8.82 25.41 3.63
C PHE A 74 9.77 26.62 3.59
N VAL A 75 9.45 27.64 2.80
CA VAL A 75 10.33 28.80 2.54
C VAL A 75 9.82 30.04 3.25
N VAL A 76 10.74 30.82 3.83
CA VAL A 76 10.40 32.13 4.43
C VAL A 76 10.24 33.16 3.31
N GLY A 77 9.16 33.96 3.36
CA GLY A 77 8.89 35.05 2.44
C GLY A 77 7.38 35.23 2.18
N SER A 78 6.99 36.42 1.76
CA SER A 78 5.60 36.79 1.45
C SER A 78 5.20 36.50 -0.01
N GLU A 79 6.15 36.09 -0.84
CA GLU A 79 5.91 35.84 -2.27
C GLU A 79 4.93 34.66 -2.45
N GLY A 80 3.86 34.91 -3.20
CA GLY A 80 2.83 33.90 -3.47
C GLY A 80 1.82 33.68 -2.33
N GLU A 81 1.83 34.47 -1.27
CA GLU A 81 0.94 34.30 -0.10
C GLU A 81 -0.53 34.29 -0.49
N GLN A 82 -0.94 35.13 -1.44
CA GLN A 82 -2.31 35.16 -1.94
C GLN A 82 -2.69 33.88 -2.71
N ALA A 83 -1.78 33.31 -3.49
CA ALA A 83 -2.00 32.04 -4.21
C ALA A 83 -2.15 30.88 -3.22
N ILE A 84 -1.31 30.85 -2.18
CA ILE A 84 -1.37 29.86 -1.10
C ILE A 84 -2.72 29.95 -0.38
N ARG A 85 -3.13 31.14 0.06
CA ARG A 85 -4.43 31.37 0.70
C ARG A 85 -5.60 30.93 -0.19
N ARG A 86 -5.59 31.28 -1.48
CA ARG A 86 -6.61 30.83 -2.45
C ARG A 86 -6.70 29.33 -2.56
N PHE A 87 -5.55 28.65 -2.53
CA PHE A 87 -5.51 27.19 -2.63
C PHE A 87 -6.16 26.51 -1.44
N PHE A 88 -5.89 27.01 -0.21
CA PHE A 88 -6.41 26.39 1.01
C PHE A 88 -7.81 26.89 1.42
N ALA A 89 -8.26 28.03 0.92
CA ALA A 89 -9.54 28.66 1.29
C ALA A 89 -10.78 27.76 1.12
N PRO A 90 -10.87 26.89 0.07
CA PRO A 90 -12.05 26.06 -0.15
C PRO A 90 -12.24 24.92 0.86
N TYR A 91 -11.20 24.59 1.65
CA TYR A 91 -11.24 23.44 2.54
C TYR A 91 -11.76 23.81 3.93
N GLU A 92 -12.71 23.03 4.43
CA GLU A 92 -13.25 23.18 5.77
C GLU A 92 -12.33 22.54 6.83
N SER A 93 -11.65 21.49 6.45
CA SER A 93 -10.70 20.77 7.31
C SER A 93 -9.49 20.31 6.50
N ILE A 94 -8.31 20.41 7.10
CA ILE A 94 -7.05 19.98 6.51
C ILE A 94 -6.35 19.05 7.49
N TYR A 95 -6.03 17.85 7.03
CA TYR A 95 -5.31 16.81 7.77
C TYR A 95 -3.92 16.65 7.19
N SER A 96 -2.87 16.88 7.97
CA SER A 96 -1.49 16.82 7.48
C SER A 96 -0.65 15.83 8.27
N TRP A 97 -0.15 14.82 7.57
CA TRP A 97 0.92 13.93 8.04
C TRP A 97 2.30 14.39 7.55
N MET A 98 2.37 15.63 7.10
CA MET A 98 3.59 16.28 6.61
C MET A 98 3.90 17.50 7.45
N GLY A 99 5.18 17.72 7.75
CA GLY A 99 5.66 18.92 8.42
C GLY A 99 5.28 19.05 9.89
N SER A 100 4.81 17.99 10.57
CA SER A 100 4.41 18.04 11.98
C SER A 100 5.55 18.39 12.95
N GLY A 101 6.81 18.25 12.54
CA GLY A 101 8.00 18.68 13.30
C GLY A 101 8.58 20.03 12.86
N GLU A 102 7.98 20.70 11.87
CA GLU A 102 8.50 21.93 11.27
C GLU A 102 7.65 23.15 11.66
N GLU A 103 8.04 23.87 12.70
CA GLU A 103 7.28 25.01 13.22
C GLU A 103 6.95 26.07 12.15
N GLY A 104 7.89 26.33 11.24
CA GLY A 104 7.70 27.25 10.14
C GLY A 104 6.60 26.81 9.18
N PHE A 105 6.56 25.53 8.83
CA PHE A 105 5.52 24.94 8.00
C PHE A 105 4.15 25.00 8.68
N ILE A 106 4.08 24.57 9.93
CA ILE A 106 2.84 24.58 10.74
C ILE A 106 2.25 25.98 10.80
N ARG A 107 3.07 26.99 11.14
CA ARG A 107 2.62 28.37 11.23
C ARG A 107 2.08 28.89 9.91
N ARG A 108 2.80 28.66 8.80
CA ARG A 108 2.39 29.14 7.46
C ARG A 108 1.13 28.45 6.96
N LEU A 109 1.02 27.13 7.15
CA LEU A 109 -0.17 26.40 6.73
C LEU A 109 -1.40 26.85 7.54
N ARG A 110 -1.29 27.00 8.86
CA ARG A 110 -2.38 27.52 9.70
C ARG A 110 -2.81 28.92 9.29
N ALA A 111 -1.87 29.81 8.99
CA ALA A 111 -2.16 31.16 8.55
C ALA A 111 -2.87 31.20 7.19
N ALA A 112 -2.50 30.30 6.27
CA ALA A 112 -3.10 30.20 4.94
C ALA A 112 -4.50 29.56 4.98
N ALA A 113 -4.72 28.59 5.86
CA ALA A 113 -5.93 27.79 5.97
C ALA A 113 -6.95 28.34 6.99
N GLY A 114 -6.69 29.49 7.60
CA GLY A 114 -7.59 30.07 8.61
C GLY A 114 -7.73 29.23 9.89
N GLY A 115 -6.71 28.47 10.27
CA GLY A 115 -6.68 27.69 11.52
C GLY A 115 -7.29 26.30 11.46
N LYS A 116 -7.86 25.90 10.35
CA LYS A 116 -8.58 24.60 10.18
C LYS A 116 -7.66 23.43 9.89
N VAL A 117 -6.50 23.35 10.53
CA VAL A 117 -5.47 22.33 10.21
C VAL A 117 -5.13 21.49 11.43
N GLU A 118 -5.24 20.19 11.25
CA GLU A 118 -4.73 19.18 12.19
C GLU A 118 -3.42 18.58 11.67
N PHE A 119 -2.41 18.52 12.53
CA PHE A 119 -1.09 17.96 12.21
C PHE A 119 -0.87 16.68 13.00
N PHE A 120 -0.41 15.66 12.30
CA PHE A 120 -0.08 14.38 12.89
C PHE A 120 1.36 14.00 12.57
N PRO A 121 2.11 13.42 13.51
CA PRO A 121 3.37 12.78 13.19
C PRO A 121 3.17 11.76 12.05
N PHE A 122 4.14 11.70 11.15
CA PHE A 122 4.03 10.73 10.03
C PHE A 122 4.03 9.28 10.51
N ARG A 123 4.66 9.02 11.67
CA ARG A 123 4.69 7.69 12.31
C ARG A 123 4.22 7.79 13.75
N SER A 124 3.54 6.73 14.22
CA SER A 124 3.18 6.60 15.62
C SER A 124 4.42 6.56 16.51
N SER A 125 4.37 7.25 17.64
CA SER A 125 5.36 7.11 18.72
C SER A 125 5.14 5.84 19.54
N ASP A 126 3.94 5.25 19.52
CA ASP A 126 3.67 3.95 20.14
C ASP A 126 4.04 2.83 19.15
N SER A 127 5.16 2.16 19.41
CA SER A 127 5.66 1.04 18.60
C SER A 127 4.74 -0.19 18.63
N ARG A 128 3.80 -0.29 19.59
CA ARG A 128 2.82 -1.38 19.67
C ARG A 128 1.59 -1.13 18.82
N MET A 129 1.39 0.11 18.36
CA MET A 129 0.26 0.48 17.52
C MET A 129 0.56 0.17 16.05
N HIS A 130 -0.31 -0.62 15.41
CA HIS A 130 -0.21 -0.85 13.96
C HIS A 130 -0.45 0.45 13.19
N MET A 131 0.33 0.69 12.13
CA MET A 131 0.28 1.96 11.39
C MET A 131 -1.09 2.25 10.78
N SER A 132 -1.83 1.23 10.35
CA SER A 132 -3.20 1.42 9.84
C SER A 132 -4.17 1.91 10.93
N ASP A 133 -4.03 1.39 12.16
CA ASP A 133 -4.83 1.85 13.30
C ASP A 133 -4.44 3.28 13.70
N TYR A 134 -3.15 3.58 13.66
CA TYR A 134 -2.65 4.93 13.92
C TYR A 134 -3.29 5.96 12.98
N TYR A 135 -3.20 5.74 11.67
CA TYR A 135 -3.77 6.67 10.70
C TYR A 135 -5.29 6.80 10.86
N LEU A 136 -5.99 5.69 11.10
CA LEU A 136 -7.43 5.72 11.34
C LEU A 136 -7.79 6.49 12.62
N THR A 137 -7.03 6.29 13.70
CA THR A 137 -7.21 7.00 14.97
C THR A 137 -7.02 8.51 14.82
N CYS A 138 -6.09 8.96 13.99
CA CYS A 138 -5.87 10.37 13.70
C CYS A 138 -7.13 11.06 13.16
N VAL A 139 -7.96 10.36 12.41
CA VAL A 139 -9.13 10.97 11.75
C VAL A 139 -10.46 10.58 12.39
N ALA A 140 -10.58 9.38 12.95
CA ALA A 140 -11.83 8.84 13.48
C ALA A 140 -11.87 8.74 15.01
N GLY A 141 -10.74 9.08 15.67
CA GLY A 141 -10.61 8.99 17.12
C GLY A 141 -10.27 7.58 17.63
N PRO A 142 -9.94 7.45 18.92
CA PRO A 142 -9.39 6.21 19.50
C PRO A 142 -10.40 5.04 19.59
N ALA A 143 -11.70 5.33 19.51
CA ALA A 143 -12.75 4.31 19.53
C ALA A 143 -13.06 3.71 18.16
N SER A 144 -12.31 4.10 17.11
CA SER A 144 -12.53 3.60 15.77
C SER A 144 -12.25 2.10 15.67
N GLN A 145 -13.15 1.39 14.98
CA GLN A 145 -12.95 -0.05 14.74
C GLN A 145 -11.80 -0.29 13.77
N LYS A 146 -10.99 -1.32 14.06
CA LYS A 146 -9.94 -1.78 13.17
C LYS A 146 -10.56 -2.15 11.82
N SER A 147 -10.06 -1.54 10.74
CA SER A 147 -10.50 -1.78 9.39
C SER A 147 -9.33 -2.23 8.53
N ALA A 148 -9.54 -3.27 7.72
CA ALA A 148 -8.59 -3.62 6.68
C ALA A 148 -8.71 -2.64 5.50
N ALA A 149 -7.60 -2.39 4.82
CA ALA A 149 -7.62 -1.67 3.57
C ALA A 149 -8.45 -2.46 2.54
N ALA A 150 -9.30 -1.76 1.80
CA ALA A 150 -10.00 -2.32 0.65
C ALA A 150 -9.56 -1.55 -0.60
N VAL A 151 -9.08 -2.28 -1.59
CA VAL A 151 -8.66 -1.73 -2.88
C VAL A 151 -9.69 -2.14 -3.92
N ARG A 152 -10.20 -1.15 -4.66
CA ARG A 152 -11.08 -1.38 -5.81
C ARG A 152 -10.25 -1.33 -7.08
N LEU A 153 -10.36 -2.36 -7.90
CA LEU A 153 -9.70 -2.41 -9.19
C LEU A 153 -10.53 -1.68 -10.25
N GLN A 154 -9.85 -1.02 -11.19
CA GLN A 154 -10.51 -0.38 -12.31
C GLN A 154 -10.88 -1.42 -13.37
N PRO A 155 -12.05 -1.32 -14.03
CA PRO A 155 -12.48 -2.28 -15.04
C PRO A 155 -11.47 -2.49 -16.17
N GLU A 156 -10.82 -1.43 -16.64
CA GLU A 156 -9.80 -1.47 -17.67
C GLU A 156 -8.56 -2.27 -17.26
N ASP A 157 -8.12 -2.15 -16.00
CA ASP A 157 -6.99 -2.92 -15.48
C ASP A 157 -7.34 -4.40 -15.33
N ILE A 158 -8.60 -4.70 -14.92
CA ILE A 158 -9.09 -6.08 -14.81
C ILE A 158 -9.11 -6.75 -16.20
N LEU A 159 -9.63 -6.05 -17.22
CA LEU A 159 -9.67 -6.53 -18.59
C LEU A 159 -8.25 -6.79 -19.10
N TRP A 160 -7.35 -5.82 -18.95
CA TRP A 160 -5.95 -5.96 -19.32
C TRP A 160 -5.29 -7.18 -18.64
N ALA A 161 -5.54 -7.41 -17.35
CA ALA A 161 -4.96 -8.55 -16.63
C ALA A 161 -5.52 -9.89 -17.13
N ALA A 162 -6.78 -9.93 -17.61
CA ALA A 162 -7.36 -11.10 -18.24
C ALA A 162 -6.67 -11.41 -19.59
N GLU A 163 -6.53 -10.42 -20.46
CA GLU A 163 -5.83 -10.53 -21.75
C GLU A 163 -4.37 -10.92 -21.58
N PHE A 164 -3.69 -10.33 -20.60
CA PHE A 164 -2.32 -10.68 -20.25
C PHE A 164 -2.18 -12.16 -19.84
N ALA A 165 -3.11 -12.65 -19.04
CA ALA A 165 -3.12 -14.04 -18.58
C ALA A 165 -3.42 -15.03 -19.74
N GLU A 166 -4.39 -14.70 -20.59
CA GLU A 166 -4.75 -15.50 -21.76
C GLU A 166 -3.59 -15.58 -22.76
N GLY A 167 -2.98 -14.43 -23.13
CA GLY A 167 -1.88 -14.36 -24.07
C GLY A 167 -0.60 -15.08 -23.60
N ARG A 168 -0.52 -15.45 -22.31
CA ARG A 168 0.58 -16.21 -21.72
C ARG A 168 0.21 -17.63 -21.29
N GLY A 169 -0.99 -18.10 -21.61
CA GLY A 169 -1.44 -19.43 -21.25
C GLY A 169 -1.52 -19.66 -19.72
N LEU A 170 -1.89 -18.63 -18.97
CA LEU A 170 -1.97 -18.70 -17.49
C LEU A 170 -3.34 -19.23 -17.02
N GLY A 171 -4.33 -19.37 -17.90
CA GLY A 171 -5.73 -19.63 -17.63
C GLY A 171 -6.02 -20.54 -16.43
N ASP A 172 -5.77 -21.86 -16.56
CA ASP A 172 -6.09 -22.83 -15.51
C ASP A 172 -4.92 -23.19 -14.59
N ARG A 173 -3.77 -22.60 -14.82
CA ARG A 173 -2.57 -22.89 -14.00
C ARG A 173 -2.63 -22.14 -12.68
N ARG A 174 -2.07 -22.77 -11.62
CA ARG A 174 -1.83 -22.08 -10.36
C ARG A 174 -0.75 -21.02 -10.55
N ILE A 175 -0.94 -19.84 -10.01
CA ILE A 175 -0.04 -18.69 -10.19
C ILE A 175 0.53 -18.30 -8.82
N LEU A 176 1.84 -18.42 -8.67
CA LEU A 176 2.60 -17.81 -7.59
C LEU A 176 3.19 -16.48 -8.06
N VAL A 177 2.95 -15.41 -7.33
CA VAL A 177 3.66 -14.15 -7.52
C VAL A 177 4.80 -14.04 -6.51
N LEU A 178 5.98 -13.72 -7.00
CA LEU A 178 7.16 -13.39 -6.21
C LEU A 178 7.49 -11.91 -6.36
N ALA A 179 7.67 -11.22 -5.22
CA ALA A 179 8.16 -9.84 -5.18
C ALA A 179 9.45 -9.79 -4.35
N PRO A 180 10.62 -10.01 -4.97
CA PRO A 180 11.90 -10.17 -4.27
C PRO A 180 12.49 -8.85 -3.78
N GLY A 181 11.92 -7.71 -4.18
CA GLY A 181 12.38 -6.39 -3.80
C GLY A 181 11.63 -5.75 -2.62
N SER A 182 12.16 -4.65 -2.15
CA SER A 182 11.51 -3.72 -1.22
C SER A 182 12.15 -2.35 -1.29
N GLY A 183 11.57 -1.36 -0.60
CA GLY A 183 12.13 -0.01 -0.51
C GLY A 183 13.52 0.08 0.18
N ALA A 184 13.98 -0.99 0.85
CA ALA A 184 15.29 -1.04 1.51
C ALA A 184 15.91 -2.43 1.32
N ARG A 185 17.15 -2.48 0.82
CA ARG A 185 17.88 -3.74 0.54
C ARG A 185 18.00 -4.64 1.77
N GLU A 186 18.07 -4.04 2.93
CA GLU A 186 18.21 -4.70 4.23
C GLU A 186 16.96 -5.54 4.60
N LYS A 187 15.83 -5.25 3.97
CA LYS A 187 14.58 -5.99 4.13
C LYS A 187 14.42 -7.15 3.14
N ASN A 188 15.32 -7.27 2.17
CA ASN A 188 15.19 -8.28 1.12
C ASN A 188 15.71 -9.63 1.61
N TRP A 189 14.83 -10.63 1.53
CA TRP A 189 15.21 -12.04 1.63
C TRP A 189 16.18 -12.38 0.48
N PRO A 190 17.16 -13.30 0.66
CA PRO A 190 18.09 -13.63 -0.40
C PRO A 190 17.38 -14.02 -1.69
N VAL A 191 17.83 -13.46 -2.82
CA VAL A 191 17.20 -13.74 -4.12
C VAL A 191 17.33 -15.19 -4.50
N GLU A 192 18.41 -15.84 -4.11
CA GLU A 192 18.67 -17.28 -4.29
C GLU A 192 17.57 -18.13 -3.65
N PHE A 193 17.05 -17.71 -2.50
CA PHE A 193 15.96 -18.39 -1.80
C PHE A 193 14.61 -18.24 -2.53
N PHE A 194 14.36 -17.08 -3.12
CA PHE A 194 13.21 -16.91 -4.01
C PHE A 194 13.31 -17.80 -5.26
N LEU A 195 14.52 -17.97 -5.83
CA LEU A 195 14.76 -18.86 -6.97
C LEU A 195 14.49 -20.34 -6.62
N GLU A 196 14.86 -20.77 -5.42
CA GLU A 196 14.58 -22.12 -4.91
C GLU A 196 13.06 -22.32 -4.78
N VAL A 197 12.34 -21.38 -4.18
CA VAL A 197 10.87 -21.44 -4.09
C VAL A 197 10.22 -21.43 -5.47
N SER A 198 10.73 -20.65 -6.42
CA SER A 198 10.24 -20.61 -7.81
C SER A 198 10.34 -21.99 -8.49
N ARG A 199 11.52 -22.64 -8.38
CA ARG A 199 11.73 -23.98 -8.95
C ARG A 199 10.82 -25.01 -8.26
N TRP A 200 10.77 -24.96 -6.94
CA TRP A 200 9.93 -25.84 -6.14
C TRP A 200 8.45 -25.74 -6.55
N TRP A 201 7.90 -24.50 -6.64
CA TRP A 201 6.51 -24.28 -7.04
C TRP A 201 6.18 -24.91 -8.39
N ARG A 202 7.04 -24.71 -9.37
CA ARG A 202 6.86 -25.27 -10.72
C ARG A 202 6.92 -26.79 -10.75
N CYS A 203 7.85 -27.37 -10.02
CA CYS A 203 8.00 -28.82 -9.95
C CYS A 203 6.84 -29.49 -9.22
N GLU A 204 6.47 -28.97 -8.06
CA GLU A 204 5.46 -29.61 -7.20
C GLU A 204 4.02 -29.37 -7.66
N THR A 205 3.73 -28.20 -8.24
CA THR A 205 2.35 -27.82 -8.56
C THR A 205 2.05 -27.81 -10.05
N GLY A 206 3.06 -27.88 -10.92
CA GLY A 206 2.92 -27.59 -12.35
C GLY A 206 2.49 -26.15 -12.66
N GLY A 207 2.49 -25.28 -11.63
CA GLY A 207 2.03 -23.92 -11.70
C GLY A 207 3.00 -22.98 -12.42
N GLN A 208 2.56 -21.74 -12.60
CA GLN A 208 3.38 -20.65 -13.15
C GLN A 208 3.88 -19.73 -12.04
N VAL A 209 5.02 -19.10 -12.31
CA VAL A 209 5.59 -18.08 -11.44
C VAL A 209 5.65 -16.75 -12.19
N LEU A 210 5.12 -15.70 -11.56
CA LEU A 210 5.28 -14.33 -11.99
C LEU A 210 6.24 -13.63 -11.03
N VAL A 211 7.27 -12.96 -11.54
CA VAL A 211 8.18 -12.13 -10.74
C VAL A 211 7.86 -10.67 -11.02
N VAL A 212 7.36 -9.98 -10.00
CA VAL A 212 6.97 -8.57 -10.12
C VAL A 212 8.05 -7.67 -9.55
N TYR A 213 8.46 -6.70 -10.34
CA TYR A 213 9.43 -5.68 -9.98
C TYR A 213 8.74 -4.32 -9.83
N GLY A 214 9.07 -3.60 -8.76
CA GLY A 214 8.75 -2.19 -8.64
C GLY A 214 9.84 -1.30 -9.25
N PRO A 215 9.59 0.01 -9.44
CA PRO A 215 10.57 0.93 -10.04
C PRO A 215 11.93 0.95 -9.32
N ALA A 216 11.93 0.83 -8.00
CA ALA A 216 13.17 0.83 -7.21
C ALA A 216 13.98 -0.47 -7.35
N GLU A 217 13.34 -1.56 -7.76
CA GLU A 217 13.97 -2.86 -7.93
C GLU A 217 14.52 -3.03 -9.35
N GLU A 218 13.88 -2.41 -10.35
CA GLU A 218 14.33 -2.46 -11.74
C GLU A 218 15.77 -1.98 -11.89
N GLU A 219 16.15 -0.93 -11.15
CA GLU A 219 17.52 -0.40 -11.14
C GLU A 219 18.53 -1.31 -10.41
N ARG A 220 18.06 -2.17 -9.49
CA ARG A 220 18.94 -2.86 -8.52
C ARG A 220 19.09 -4.35 -8.73
N LEU A 221 18.09 -5.04 -9.27
CA LEU A 221 18.06 -6.51 -9.30
C LEU A 221 18.69 -7.12 -10.56
N GLY A 222 19.30 -6.31 -11.41
CA GLY A 222 20.15 -6.75 -12.50
C GLY A 222 19.47 -7.72 -13.47
N GLU A 223 20.20 -8.62 -14.03
CA GLU A 223 19.91 -9.34 -15.28
C GLU A 223 18.63 -10.19 -15.29
N PRO A 224 17.87 -10.12 -16.41
CA PRO A 224 16.66 -10.92 -16.63
C PRO A 224 16.85 -12.45 -16.60
N GLY A 225 18.07 -12.94 -16.80
CA GLY A 225 18.36 -14.37 -16.99
C GLY A 225 18.27 -15.25 -15.74
N ARG A 226 18.15 -14.68 -14.55
CA ARG A 226 18.16 -15.48 -13.29
C ARG A 226 16.88 -16.28 -13.04
N TRP A 227 15.75 -15.88 -13.64
CA TRP A 227 14.44 -16.47 -13.35
C TRP A 227 14.01 -17.46 -14.41
N ASP A 228 14.80 -18.49 -14.58
CA ASP A 228 14.51 -19.54 -15.59
C ASP A 228 13.07 -20.07 -15.47
N GLY A 229 12.34 -19.94 -16.58
CA GLY A 229 10.96 -20.39 -16.72
C GLY A 229 9.90 -19.58 -15.92
N ALA A 230 10.24 -18.49 -15.26
CA ALA A 230 9.29 -17.57 -14.67
C ALA A 230 9.01 -16.37 -15.59
N ILE A 231 7.80 -15.84 -15.55
CA ILE A 231 7.41 -14.66 -16.30
C ILE A 231 7.79 -13.41 -15.49
N GLN A 232 8.67 -12.60 -16.01
CA GLN A 232 9.07 -11.35 -15.39
C GLN A 232 8.14 -10.21 -15.81
N VAL A 233 7.64 -9.47 -14.83
CA VAL A 233 6.68 -8.39 -14.99
C VAL A 233 7.35 -7.08 -14.54
N ARG A 234 7.51 -6.15 -15.49
CA ARG A 234 8.20 -4.87 -15.30
C ARG A 234 7.44 -3.73 -15.95
N GLY A 235 7.66 -2.49 -15.50
CA GLY A 235 7.13 -1.28 -16.15
C GLY A 235 5.61 -1.17 -16.17
N LEU A 236 4.89 -1.90 -15.32
CA LEU A 236 3.43 -1.80 -15.24
C LEU A 236 3.00 -0.65 -14.34
N SER A 237 1.87 -0.04 -14.70
CA SER A 237 1.17 0.86 -13.77
C SER A 237 0.70 0.10 -12.53
N LEU A 238 0.56 0.82 -11.41
CA LEU A 238 0.15 0.22 -10.15
C LEU A 238 -1.24 -0.46 -10.22
N GLY A 239 -2.17 0.11 -11.01
CA GLY A 239 -3.48 -0.49 -11.27
C GLY A 239 -3.38 -1.83 -11.97
N LYS A 240 -2.54 -1.92 -13.02
CA LYS A 240 -2.27 -3.19 -13.73
C LYS A 240 -1.59 -4.22 -12.83
N VAL A 241 -0.64 -3.79 -11.99
CA VAL A 241 -0.03 -4.67 -11.00
C VAL A 241 -1.08 -5.20 -10.04
N ALA A 242 -1.95 -4.34 -9.48
CA ALA A 242 -3.02 -4.74 -8.58
C ALA A 242 -3.99 -5.73 -9.24
N ALA A 243 -4.40 -5.48 -10.50
CA ALA A 243 -5.26 -6.36 -11.26
C ALA A 243 -4.59 -7.71 -11.57
N LEU A 244 -3.30 -7.73 -11.87
CA LEU A 244 -2.54 -8.96 -12.09
C LEU A 244 -2.42 -9.77 -10.79
N LEU A 245 -2.13 -9.11 -9.67
CA LEU A 245 -2.09 -9.73 -8.35
C LEU A 245 -3.41 -10.41 -8.01
N SER A 246 -4.56 -9.78 -8.30
CA SER A 246 -5.89 -10.34 -7.99
C SER A 246 -6.20 -11.66 -8.69
N ARG A 247 -5.44 -12.02 -9.73
CA ARG A 247 -5.55 -13.30 -10.45
C ARG A 247 -4.65 -14.39 -9.92
N CYS A 248 -3.82 -14.11 -8.93
CA CYS A 248 -2.85 -15.05 -8.38
C CYS A 248 -3.47 -15.92 -7.29
N ASP A 249 -2.97 -17.15 -7.18
CA ASP A 249 -3.39 -18.08 -6.11
C ASP A 249 -2.59 -17.82 -4.82
N LEU A 250 -1.35 -17.34 -4.96
CA LEU A 250 -0.47 -17.04 -3.82
C LEU A 250 0.50 -15.90 -4.17
N TYR A 251 0.74 -15.04 -3.21
CA TYR A 251 1.78 -14.02 -3.24
C TYR A 251 2.84 -14.29 -2.16
N LEU A 252 4.11 -14.18 -2.51
CA LEU A 252 5.24 -14.23 -1.59
C LEU A 252 6.14 -13.00 -1.80
N GLY A 253 6.35 -12.21 -0.77
CA GLY A 253 7.21 -11.03 -0.86
C GLY A 253 7.77 -10.58 0.48
N ASN A 254 8.74 -9.66 0.40
CA ASN A 254 9.32 -9.00 1.57
C ASN A 254 8.36 -7.99 2.21
N ASP A 255 8.72 -7.43 3.37
CA ASP A 255 8.07 -6.23 3.91
C ASP A 255 8.21 -5.07 2.92
N SER A 256 7.20 -4.90 2.08
CA SER A 256 7.16 -3.95 0.97
C SER A 256 5.74 -3.44 0.66
N GLY A 257 5.65 -2.36 -0.10
CA GLY A 257 4.37 -1.81 -0.51
C GLY A 257 3.50 -2.79 -1.33
N LEU A 258 4.12 -3.62 -2.18
CA LEU A 258 3.40 -4.64 -2.95
C LEU A 258 2.83 -5.74 -2.05
N THR A 259 3.51 -6.09 -0.97
CA THR A 259 3.03 -7.06 0.01
C THR A 259 1.80 -6.53 0.77
N HIS A 260 1.81 -5.23 1.12
CA HIS A 260 0.62 -4.58 1.67
C HIS A 260 -0.53 -4.56 0.68
N LEU A 261 -0.26 -4.30 -0.59
CA LEU A 261 -1.27 -4.30 -1.66
C LEU A 261 -1.87 -5.69 -1.85
N ALA A 262 -1.06 -6.74 -1.87
CA ALA A 262 -1.53 -8.13 -1.97
C ALA A 262 -2.48 -8.49 -0.80
N GLY A 263 -2.09 -8.15 0.43
CA GLY A 263 -2.95 -8.34 1.60
C GLY A 263 -4.27 -7.57 1.50
N ALA A 264 -4.23 -6.31 1.05
CA ALA A 264 -5.42 -5.46 0.89
C ALA A 264 -6.37 -5.94 -0.23
N LEU A 265 -5.84 -6.63 -1.25
CA LEU A 265 -6.62 -7.31 -2.29
C LEU A 265 -7.24 -8.62 -1.80
N GLY A 266 -6.90 -9.09 -0.59
CA GLY A 266 -7.41 -10.34 -0.03
C GLY A 266 -6.83 -11.61 -0.65
N ILE A 267 -5.67 -11.51 -1.32
CA ILE A 267 -4.96 -12.63 -1.91
C ILE A 267 -4.27 -13.42 -0.79
N GLU A 268 -4.14 -14.75 -0.95
CA GLU A 268 -3.31 -15.55 -0.05
C GLU A 268 -1.88 -15.02 -0.11
N THR A 269 -1.42 -14.42 0.99
CA THR A 269 -0.20 -13.61 1.03
C THR A 269 0.76 -14.13 2.09
N ILE A 270 1.99 -14.44 1.71
CA ILE A 270 3.10 -14.68 2.63
C ILE A 270 3.99 -13.45 2.64
N ALA A 271 4.11 -12.83 3.81
CA ALA A 271 4.92 -11.66 4.06
C ALA A 271 6.18 -12.02 4.86
N LEU A 272 7.36 -11.81 4.27
CA LEU A 272 8.64 -12.10 4.89
C LEU A 272 9.12 -10.89 5.68
N PHE A 273 9.25 -11.05 7.00
CA PHE A 273 9.69 -10.00 7.91
C PHE A 273 11.05 -10.35 8.53
N GLY A 274 11.95 -9.40 8.46
CA GLY A 274 13.29 -9.50 9.05
C GLY A 274 13.55 -8.38 10.07
N PRO A 275 14.09 -7.23 9.62
CA PRO A 275 14.55 -6.17 10.53
C PRO A 275 13.43 -5.28 11.06
N THR A 276 12.24 -5.30 10.48
CA THR A 276 11.10 -4.47 10.85
C THR A 276 10.15 -5.18 11.79
N ASP A 277 9.42 -4.42 12.59
CA ASP A 277 8.43 -4.97 13.52
C ASP A 277 7.11 -5.30 12.77
N ALA A 278 6.81 -6.59 12.69
CA ALA A 278 5.58 -7.07 12.08
C ALA A 278 4.31 -6.65 12.86
N ALA A 279 4.40 -6.43 14.17
CA ALA A 279 3.26 -5.95 14.95
C ALA A 279 2.83 -4.54 14.50
N GLN A 280 3.78 -3.72 14.10
CA GLN A 280 3.53 -2.36 13.62
C GLN A 280 3.23 -2.31 12.10
N TRP A 281 3.84 -3.20 11.30
CA TRP A 281 3.90 -3.07 9.84
C TRP A 281 3.38 -4.27 9.06
N ALA A 282 2.88 -5.34 9.66
CA ALA A 282 2.38 -6.46 8.87
C ALA A 282 1.25 -6.01 7.92
N PRO A 283 1.19 -6.53 6.68
CA PRO A 283 0.06 -6.30 5.81
C PRO A 283 -1.23 -6.75 6.48
N ARG A 284 -2.31 -6.02 6.27
CA ARG A 284 -3.64 -6.41 6.75
C ARG A 284 -4.49 -6.91 5.61
N GLY A 285 -5.12 -8.06 5.81
CA GLY A 285 -5.99 -8.73 4.86
C GLY A 285 -6.60 -9.97 5.46
N ARG A 286 -7.49 -10.64 4.72
CA ARG A 286 -8.17 -11.86 5.19
C ARG A 286 -7.24 -13.07 5.24
N SER A 287 -6.25 -13.11 4.38
CA SER A 287 -5.38 -14.27 4.13
C SER A 287 -3.92 -13.83 4.11
N VAL A 288 -3.42 -13.35 5.25
CA VAL A 288 -2.03 -12.91 5.38
C VAL A 288 -1.30 -13.76 6.40
N THR A 289 -0.24 -14.43 5.98
CA THR A 289 0.69 -15.18 6.82
C THR A 289 2.02 -14.43 6.91
N VAL A 290 2.40 -14.03 8.11
CA VAL A 290 3.70 -13.39 8.36
C VAL A 290 4.73 -14.43 8.77
N LEU A 291 5.83 -14.52 8.02
CA LEU A 291 6.97 -15.35 8.35
C LEU A 291 8.13 -14.48 8.82
N SER A 292 8.59 -14.71 10.03
CA SER A 292 9.75 -14.04 10.61
C SER A 292 10.55 -14.98 11.49
N ARG A 293 11.86 -14.77 11.54
CA ARG A 293 12.73 -15.40 12.53
C ARG A 293 13.07 -14.39 13.62
N LYS A 294 12.65 -14.69 14.84
CA LYS A 294 13.04 -13.90 16.01
C LYS A 294 14.54 -14.09 16.24
N VAL A 295 15.28 -13.00 16.16
CA VAL A 295 16.69 -12.89 16.52
C VAL A 295 16.85 -11.73 17.51
N GLU A 296 17.85 -11.77 18.37
CA GLU A 296 18.03 -10.79 19.45
C GLU A 296 18.07 -9.33 18.96
N CYS A 297 18.60 -9.10 17.74
CA CYS A 297 18.73 -7.77 17.17
C CYS A 297 17.51 -7.32 16.33
N SER A 298 16.42 -8.07 16.27
CA SER A 298 15.20 -7.69 15.54
C SER A 298 14.01 -7.51 16.49
N PRO A 299 13.21 -6.43 16.32
CA PRO A 299 13.28 -5.40 15.28
C PRO A 299 14.45 -4.43 15.45
N CYS A 300 14.99 -3.96 14.30
CA CYS A 300 16.16 -3.08 14.27
C CYS A 300 15.75 -1.59 14.24
N SER A 301 16.55 -0.74 14.88
CA SER A 301 16.50 0.69 14.56
C SER A 301 16.98 0.93 13.12
N SER A 302 16.56 2.05 12.50
CA SER A 302 16.98 2.39 11.14
C SER A 302 18.50 2.46 10.97
N SER A 303 19.22 2.92 11.99
CA SER A 303 20.68 2.99 11.98
C SER A 303 21.34 1.61 12.08
N MET A 304 20.80 0.70 12.88
CA MET A 304 21.27 -0.69 12.97
C MET A 304 21.00 -1.44 11.67
N MET A 305 19.81 -1.27 11.11
CA MET A 305 19.44 -1.91 9.85
C MET A 305 20.43 -1.57 8.72
N LYS A 306 20.75 -0.26 8.53
CA LYS A 306 21.69 0.20 7.50
C LYS A 306 23.12 -0.34 7.66
N ARG A 307 23.54 -0.65 8.87
CA ARG A 307 24.90 -1.17 9.18
C ARG A 307 24.95 -2.68 9.28
N CYS A 308 23.80 -3.36 9.18
CA CYS A 308 23.74 -4.80 9.34
C CYS A 308 24.35 -5.55 8.14
N VAL A 309 25.39 -6.35 8.39
CA VAL A 309 26.08 -7.14 7.37
C VAL A 309 25.61 -8.60 7.32
N HIS A 310 25.04 -9.13 8.42
CA HIS A 310 24.73 -10.56 8.52
C HIS A 310 23.29 -10.93 8.15
N ARG A 311 22.33 -10.01 8.33
CA ARG A 311 20.89 -10.21 8.06
C ARG A 311 20.29 -11.54 8.52
N LYS A 312 20.72 -12.05 9.68
CA LYS A 312 20.32 -13.37 10.23
C LYS A 312 18.79 -13.51 10.36
N CYS A 313 18.07 -12.42 10.64
CA CYS A 313 16.61 -12.40 10.69
C CYS A 313 15.94 -12.85 9.37
N LEU A 314 16.63 -12.69 8.24
CA LEU A 314 16.17 -13.11 6.92
C LEU A 314 16.86 -14.41 6.46
N THR A 315 18.19 -14.51 6.62
CA THR A 315 18.94 -15.68 6.13
C THR A 315 18.66 -16.96 6.92
N ALA A 316 18.20 -16.87 8.17
CA ALA A 316 17.75 -18.00 8.97
C ALA A 316 16.33 -18.51 8.61
N LEU A 317 15.60 -17.81 7.76
CA LEU A 317 14.34 -18.26 7.20
C LEU A 317 14.65 -19.02 5.91
N SER A 318 14.75 -20.34 5.99
CA SER A 318 15.12 -21.18 4.84
C SER A 318 13.99 -21.29 3.80
N PRO A 319 14.31 -21.56 2.52
CA PRO A 319 13.32 -21.89 1.50
C PRO A 319 12.41 -23.05 1.89
N ASP A 320 12.94 -24.09 2.55
CA ASP A 320 12.16 -25.24 3.01
C ASP A 320 11.09 -24.86 4.04
N ALA A 321 11.41 -23.94 4.95
CA ALA A 321 10.44 -23.44 5.92
C ALA A 321 9.30 -22.68 5.20
N VAL A 322 9.63 -21.89 4.16
CA VAL A 322 8.65 -21.15 3.35
C VAL A 322 7.80 -22.09 2.51
N THR A 323 8.41 -23.07 1.82
CA THR A 323 7.67 -24.05 1.00
C THR A 323 6.80 -24.98 1.84
N GLY A 324 7.22 -25.27 3.09
CA GLY A 324 6.37 -25.97 4.07
C GLY A 324 5.07 -25.23 4.32
N VAL A 325 5.14 -23.92 4.60
CA VAL A 325 3.94 -23.08 4.78
C VAL A 325 3.12 -22.98 3.50
N ILE A 326 3.77 -22.86 2.34
CA ILE A 326 3.06 -22.85 1.05
C ILE A 326 2.25 -24.15 0.86
N ARG A 327 2.80 -25.33 1.18
CA ARG A 327 2.06 -26.60 1.09
C ARG A 327 0.80 -26.59 1.97
N GLU A 328 0.87 -26.02 3.16
CA GLU A 328 -0.29 -25.92 4.06
C GLU A 328 -1.36 -24.98 3.51
N LEU A 329 -0.95 -23.87 2.88
CA LEU A 329 -1.87 -22.86 2.35
C LEU A 329 -2.53 -23.28 1.04
N VAL A 330 -1.83 -23.99 0.15
CA VAL A 330 -2.31 -24.31 -1.20
C VAL A 330 -2.47 -25.83 -1.47
N GLY A 331 -2.43 -26.65 -0.43
CA GLY A 331 -2.52 -28.12 -0.54
C GLY A 331 -3.75 -28.65 -1.26
N PRO A 332 -3.77 -29.96 -1.63
CA PRO A 332 -4.88 -30.58 -2.33
C PRO A 332 -6.16 -30.49 -1.47
N GLY A 333 -7.24 -29.94 -2.06
CA GLY A 333 -8.55 -29.78 -1.42
C GLY A 333 -8.96 -28.34 -1.10
N ARG A 334 -8.10 -27.35 -1.22
CA ARG A 334 -8.50 -25.95 -1.13
C ARG A 334 -8.95 -25.45 -2.50
N SER A 335 -10.20 -24.96 -2.57
CA SER A 335 -10.75 -24.33 -3.77
C SER A 335 -9.98 -23.06 -4.12
N ARG A 336 -9.79 -22.81 -5.41
CA ARG A 336 -9.21 -21.55 -5.91
C ARG A 336 -10.15 -20.40 -5.54
N ASN A 337 -9.65 -19.46 -4.73
CA ASN A 337 -10.42 -18.27 -4.35
C ASN A 337 -10.21 -17.18 -5.40
N ARG A 338 -10.68 -17.38 -6.63
CA ARG A 338 -10.65 -16.38 -7.72
C ARG A 338 -11.92 -15.54 -7.73
N ASN A 339 -12.38 -15.08 -6.56
CA ASN A 339 -13.56 -14.26 -6.44
C ASN A 339 -13.26 -12.77 -6.69
N TYR A 340 -12.97 -12.39 -7.93
CA TYR A 340 -13.40 -11.12 -8.47
C TYR A 340 -14.49 -11.38 -9.50
N SER A 341 -15.68 -11.70 -9.02
CA SER A 341 -16.88 -11.47 -9.81
C SER A 341 -17.06 -9.95 -9.87
N LEU A 342 -17.31 -9.42 -11.05
CA LEU A 342 -17.98 -8.15 -11.22
C LEU A 342 -19.31 -8.28 -10.48
N SER A 343 -19.38 -7.90 -9.19
CA SER A 343 -20.64 -7.80 -8.51
C SER A 343 -21.42 -6.70 -9.20
N ASP A 344 -22.51 -7.12 -9.84
CA ASP A 344 -23.59 -6.28 -10.29
C ASP A 344 -24.12 -5.46 -9.11
N ASP A 345 -23.52 -4.33 -8.84
CA ASP A 345 -24.18 -3.23 -8.15
C ASP A 345 -24.80 -2.34 -9.24
N ARG A 346 -25.96 -2.77 -9.75
CA ARG A 346 -26.91 -1.84 -10.37
C ARG A 346 -27.64 -1.07 -9.27
N PRO A 347 -27.96 0.22 -9.54
CA PRO A 347 -28.36 1.24 -8.59
C PRO A 347 -29.63 0.91 -7.79
#